data_80aa33612a76420a4fecd02799ad437f
#
_entry.id   80aa33612a76420a4fecd02799ad437f
#
_cell.length_a   1.000
_cell.length_b   1.000
_cell.length_c   1.000
_cell.angle_alpha   90.00
_cell.angle_beta   90.00
_cell.angle_gamma   90.00
#
_symmetry.space_group_name_H-M   'P 1'
#
loop_
_entity.id
_entity.type
_entity.pdbx_description
1 polymer ?
#
loop_
_entity_poly.entity_id
_entity_poly.type
_entity_poly.pdbx_seq_one_letter_code
_entity_poly.pdbx_strand_id
1 'polypeptide(L)'
;MKPRLLVLLLLACAGIGAAGADEAAPGDDAPAAASSPALPNISLTPHLLHEFLVAEIAAQRGQTALAVGSYLDMARSTRDPRVAKRAAEIALFGRRYDAALEAARIWTETEPESQQARQMLAGLLAAAGRNDELSVQIGKMLAAAGKDVGPALLRLNRVFARSADKVAVHKLIDQVTAPYLGIAEAHFARAIAAYEAQDLIAARQEIDRALSLRPDWEQAALVRAQLAPHDPQTLEDLGRFVAANPKAKDARLAYARALVSAKRYEDARSEFSKLLADNPNNGDVIYAVAVLSLQLNDRSLAEANLKRLVELGYGEADSARLYLGQIAEERKAWDEAIGWYGQVQGGEQFIAAQLRLAGVLAQTGRLDEARKRLHEAQANSSGSRERAQLVIGEAQLLRDAGRNQDAYAVLEAGLATQPEQPELLYEAALAAEKIGRPEVLERDLRLLIKLKPDNAHAYNALGYSLADRGQRLDEAQQLIDKALELSPDDPFILDSKGWVLYRKGDSAAALEILKKAFAIRPDPEIAAHVGEVLWVLGRRDEAEKAWGEAAKASPDNEALAATIKRFKP
;
A
#
# COMPACT_ATOMS: atom_id res chain seq x y z
N MET A 1 30.44 -16.44 2.86
CA MET A 1 29.20 -15.84 2.38
C MET A 1 29.28 -14.32 2.31
N LYS A 2 29.02 -13.75 1.17
CA LYS A 2 28.76 -12.35 0.79
C LYS A 2 29.86 -11.29 1.08
N PRO A 3 30.81 -11.14 0.16
CA PRO A 3 31.83 -10.06 0.22
C PRO A 3 31.43 -8.76 -0.53
N ARG A 4 30.18 -8.62 -1.02
CA ARG A 4 29.78 -7.42 -1.80
C ARG A 4 29.42 -6.18 -0.96
N LEU A 5 29.28 -6.31 0.37
CA LEU A 5 28.82 -5.21 1.25
C LEU A 5 29.92 -4.21 1.65
N LEU A 6 31.20 -4.64 1.63
CA LEU A 6 32.29 -3.84 2.16
C LEU A 6 32.75 -2.69 1.24
N VAL A 7 32.69 -2.90 -0.08
CA VAL A 7 33.11 -1.90 -1.08
C VAL A 7 32.15 -0.71 -1.14
N LEU A 8 30.87 -0.93 -0.83
CA LEU A 8 29.83 0.11 -0.84
C LEU A 8 29.85 1.01 0.42
N LEU A 9 30.35 0.51 1.56
CA LEU A 9 30.48 1.33 2.78
C LEU A 9 31.60 2.36 2.64
N LEU A 10 32.67 2.05 1.94
CA LEU A 10 33.78 2.97 1.70
C LEU A 10 33.45 4.06 0.66
N LEU A 11 32.60 3.76 -0.31
CA LEU A 11 32.16 4.73 -1.33
C LEU A 11 31.11 5.73 -0.77
N ALA A 12 30.33 5.35 0.22
CA ALA A 12 29.36 6.26 0.86
C ALA A 12 30.02 7.34 1.74
N CYS A 13 31.28 7.10 2.19
CA CYS A 13 32.04 8.09 2.97
C CYS A 13 32.79 9.11 2.10
N ALA A 14 32.98 8.86 0.80
CA ALA A 14 33.74 9.72 -0.11
C ALA A 14 32.92 10.86 -0.74
N GLY A 15 31.59 10.87 -0.57
CA GLY A 15 30.66 11.77 -1.25
C GLY A 15 30.23 13.02 -0.47
N ILE A 16 30.95 13.45 0.57
CA ILE A 16 30.56 14.62 1.37
C ILE A 16 31.63 15.70 1.29
N GLY A 17 31.67 16.34 0.13
CA GLY A 17 32.53 17.54 -0.02
C GLY A 17 32.47 18.07 -1.43
N ALA A 18 31.34 18.67 -1.83
CA ALA A 18 31.27 19.77 -2.80
C ALA A 18 29.79 20.03 -3.17
N ALA A 19 29.21 21.02 -2.56
CA ALA A 19 28.09 21.77 -3.16
C ALA A 19 28.15 23.20 -2.59
N GLY A 20 28.30 24.16 -3.49
CA GLY A 20 28.13 25.58 -3.19
C GLY A 20 29.43 26.37 -3.18
N ALA A 21 29.99 26.68 -4.34
CA ALA A 21 30.86 27.84 -4.53
C ALA A 21 30.08 28.86 -5.35
N ASP A 22 29.55 29.85 -4.65
CA ASP A 22 29.12 31.11 -5.28
C ASP A 22 30.38 32.00 -5.39
N GLU A 23 30.61 32.56 -6.58
CA GLU A 23 31.70 33.45 -6.89
C GLU A 23 31.56 34.77 -6.11
N ALA A 24 32.48 35.03 -5.19
CA ALA A 24 32.76 36.36 -4.66
C ALA A 24 34.24 36.66 -4.83
N ALA A 25 34.53 37.84 -5.34
CA ALA A 25 35.83 38.38 -5.73
C ALA A 25 36.90 38.40 -4.61
N PRO A 26 38.20 38.49 -4.95
CA PRO A 26 39.30 38.18 -4.05
C PRO A 26 39.56 39.29 -3.03
N GLY A 27 39.40 38.94 -1.74
CA GLY A 27 40.00 39.67 -0.63
C GLY A 27 41.23 38.89 -0.17
N ASP A 28 42.37 39.56 -0.13
CA ASP A 28 43.64 39.09 0.42
C ASP A 28 43.51 38.81 1.92
N ASP A 29 43.27 37.56 2.28
CA ASP A 29 43.63 36.99 3.57
C ASP A 29 43.74 35.46 3.36
N ALA A 30 44.98 35.01 3.08
CA ALA A 30 45.28 33.59 2.97
C ALA A 30 45.11 32.93 4.37
N PRO A 31 44.28 31.90 4.53
CA PRO A 31 44.27 31.12 5.78
C PRO A 31 45.63 30.44 5.94
N ALA A 32 46.23 30.58 7.13
CA ALA A 32 47.46 29.95 7.49
C ALA A 32 47.50 28.48 7.05
N ALA A 33 48.45 28.12 6.22
CA ALA A 33 48.65 26.76 5.73
C ALA A 33 48.73 25.81 6.93
N ALA A 34 47.80 24.87 7.01
CA ALA A 34 47.88 23.79 7.99
C ALA A 34 49.26 23.12 7.82
N SER A 35 50.05 23.12 8.87
CA SER A 35 51.38 22.52 8.88
C SER A 35 51.27 21.07 8.47
N SER A 36 51.83 20.71 7.31
CA SER A 36 51.93 19.32 6.89
C SER A 36 52.60 18.53 8.01
N PRO A 37 52.08 17.36 8.41
CA PRO A 37 52.67 16.56 9.47
C PRO A 37 54.13 16.30 9.13
N ALA A 38 55.02 16.49 10.11
CA ALA A 38 56.46 16.26 9.94
C ALA A 38 56.66 14.77 9.59
N LEU A 39 57.02 14.51 8.35
CA LEU A 39 57.29 13.14 7.88
C LEU A 39 58.51 12.61 8.64
N PRO A 40 58.56 11.33 9.03
CA PRO A 40 59.67 10.74 9.69
C PRO A 40 60.94 10.85 8.81
N ASN A 41 62.01 11.39 9.35
CA ASN A 41 63.26 11.50 8.63
C ASN A 41 64.03 10.18 8.76
N ILE A 42 63.80 9.25 7.84
CA ILE A 42 64.38 7.93 7.85
C ILE A 42 65.35 7.83 6.70
N SER A 43 66.62 7.42 6.99
CA SER A 43 67.60 7.14 5.95
C SER A 43 67.20 5.94 5.12
N LEU A 44 67.19 6.09 3.80
CA LEU A 44 66.85 5.01 2.86
C LEU A 44 68.04 4.01 2.83
N THR A 45 67.94 2.95 3.65
CA THR A 45 68.91 1.87 3.65
C THR A 45 68.75 0.96 2.45
N PRO A 46 69.79 0.24 2.00
CA PRO A 46 69.65 -0.75 0.93
C PRO A 46 68.57 -1.84 1.22
N HIS A 47 68.42 -2.20 2.48
CA HIS A 47 67.41 -3.14 2.94
C HIS A 47 65.99 -2.57 2.77
N LEU A 48 65.74 -1.35 3.21
CA LEU A 48 64.44 -0.70 3.09
C LEU A 48 64.03 -0.48 1.62
N LEU A 49 64.99 -0.11 0.77
CA LEU A 49 64.78 0.02 -0.68
C LEU A 49 64.44 -1.31 -1.31
N HIS A 50 65.12 -2.39 -0.91
CA HIS A 50 64.85 -3.73 -1.39
C HIS A 50 63.42 -4.17 -1.00
N GLU A 51 63.04 -4.02 0.26
CA GLU A 51 61.68 -4.35 0.75
C GLU A 51 60.60 -3.57 0.02
N PHE A 52 60.80 -2.27 -0.22
CA PHE A 52 59.90 -1.44 -0.97
C PHE A 52 59.69 -1.92 -2.41
N LEU A 53 60.81 -2.22 -3.10
CA LEU A 53 60.75 -2.74 -4.49
C LEU A 53 60.09 -4.11 -4.57
N VAL A 54 60.36 -5.01 -3.63
CA VAL A 54 59.68 -6.30 -3.53
C VAL A 54 58.19 -6.12 -3.31
N ALA A 55 57.79 -5.25 -2.40
CA ALA A 55 56.40 -4.97 -2.10
C ALA A 55 55.63 -4.41 -3.31
N GLU A 56 56.20 -3.42 -4.03
CA GLU A 56 55.58 -2.84 -5.22
C GLU A 56 55.50 -3.84 -6.40
N ILE A 57 56.56 -4.57 -6.67
CA ILE A 57 56.57 -5.63 -7.73
C ILE A 57 55.56 -6.72 -7.39
N ALA A 58 55.49 -7.15 -6.14
CA ALA A 58 54.50 -8.12 -5.67
C ALA A 58 53.05 -7.59 -5.83
N ALA A 59 52.80 -6.33 -5.50
CA ALA A 59 51.50 -5.69 -5.68
C ALA A 59 51.07 -5.65 -7.16
N GLN A 60 51.99 -5.24 -8.05
CA GLN A 60 51.75 -5.19 -9.50
C GLN A 60 51.47 -6.58 -10.10
N ARG A 61 52.14 -7.62 -9.58
CA ARG A 61 51.95 -9.01 -10.00
C ARG A 61 50.77 -9.74 -9.37
N GLY A 62 49.99 -9.04 -8.54
CA GLY A 62 48.85 -9.63 -7.83
C GLY A 62 49.23 -10.59 -6.70
N GLN A 63 50.51 -10.62 -6.28
CA GLN A 63 51.01 -11.39 -5.13
C GLN A 63 50.67 -10.66 -3.84
N THR A 64 49.37 -10.47 -3.58
CA THR A 64 48.85 -9.60 -2.49
C THR A 64 49.37 -9.99 -1.10
N ALA A 65 49.56 -11.28 -0.82
CA ALA A 65 50.03 -11.72 0.50
C ALA A 65 51.47 -11.22 0.79
N LEU A 66 52.35 -11.32 -0.22
CA LEU A 66 53.73 -10.83 -0.09
C LEU A 66 53.77 -9.31 -0.01
N ALA A 67 53.03 -8.63 -0.89
CA ALA A 67 52.97 -7.18 -0.90
C ALA A 67 52.45 -6.61 0.46
N VAL A 68 51.37 -7.19 1.01
CA VAL A 68 50.81 -6.78 2.31
C VAL A 68 51.81 -7.03 3.43
N GLY A 69 52.48 -8.19 3.48
CA GLY A 69 53.47 -8.50 4.51
C GLY A 69 54.62 -7.47 4.51
N SER A 70 55.24 -7.25 3.35
CA SER A 70 56.36 -6.32 3.23
C SER A 70 55.97 -4.88 3.53
N TYR A 71 54.82 -4.40 3.03
CA TYR A 71 54.33 -3.06 3.34
C TYR A 71 53.99 -2.88 4.82
N LEU A 72 53.39 -3.89 5.47
CA LEU A 72 53.05 -3.81 6.89
C LEU A 72 54.28 -3.79 7.78
N ASP A 73 55.30 -4.58 7.46
CA ASP A 73 56.57 -4.60 8.17
C ASP A 73 57.35 -3.27 8.01
N MET A 74 57.30 -2.69 6.81
CA MET A 74 57.81 -1.34 6.59
C MET A 74 57.03 -0.30 7.37
N ALA A 75 55.70 -0.38 7.41
CA ALA A 75 54.88 0.56 8.17
C ALA A 75 55.15 0.49 9.67
N ARG A 76 55.36 -0.70 10.22
CA ARG A 76 55.76 -0.91 11.63
C ARG A 76 57.12 -0.32 11.96
N SER A 77 58.10 -0.54 11.09
CA SER A 77 59.49 -0.11 11.31
C SER A 77 59.69 1.38 11.06
N THR A 78 59.07 1.94 10.03
CA THR A 78 59.27 3.33 9.61
C THR A 78 58.31 4.31 10.29
N ARG A 79 57.15 3.85 10.71
CA ARG A 79 56.07 4.71 11.21
C ARG A 79 55.72 5.86 10.23
N ASP A 80 55.96 5.63 8.93
CA ASP A 80 55.63 6.59 7.88
C ASP A 80 54.15 6.46 7.49
N PRO A 81 53.35 7.53 7.62
CA PRO A 81 51.91 7.47 7.30
C PRO A 81 51.64 7.11 5.86
N ARG A 82 52.53 7.43 4.91
CA ARG A 82 52.37 7.10 3.49
C ARG A 82 52.51 5.58 3.26
N VAL A 83 53.45 4.95 3.95
CA VAL A 83 53.66 3.50 3.91
C VAL A 83 52.50 2.76 4.56
N ALA A 84 52.05 3.27 5.72
CA ALA A 84 50.91 2.70 6.43
C ALA A 84 49.60 2.81 5.60
N LYS A 85 49.35 3.95 4.95
CA LYS A 85 48.26 4.15 4.01
C LYS A 85 48.30 3.10 2.87
N ARG A 86 49.49 2.99 2.23
CA ARG A 86 49.66 2.05 1.11
C ARG A 86 49.48 0.60 1.56
N ALA A 87 49.99 0.23 2.74
CA ALA A 87 49.74 -1.10 3.32
C ALA A 87 48.27 -1.37 3.53
N ALA A 88 47.51 -0.41 4.07
CA ALA A 88 46.06 -0.53 4.29
C ALA A 88 45.30 -0.70 2.99
N GLU A 89 45.63 0.09 1.94
CA GLU A 89 44.98 0.02 0.63
C GLU A 89 45.20 -1.34 -0.05
N ILE A 90 46.44 -1.84 -0.07
CA ILE A 90 46.80 -3.14 -0.68
C ILE A 90 46.17 -4.29 0.11
N ALA A 91 46.19 -4.21 1.45
CA ALA A 91 45.57 -5.22 2.30
C ALA A 91 44.04 -5.29 2.10
N LEU A 92 43.38 -4.14 1.96
CA LEU A 92 41.96 -4.06 1.67
C LEU A 92 41.63 -4.63 0.29
N PHE A 93 42.41 -4.28 -0.75
CA PHE A 93 42.28 -4.82 -2.09
C PHE A 93 42.46 -6.36 -2.10
N GLY A 94 43.46 -6.86 -1.35
CA GLY A 94 43.73 -8.29 -1.18
C GLY A 94 42.76 -9.01 -0.21
N ARG A 95 41.74 -8.31 0.34
CA ARG A 95 40.77 -8.84 1.33
C ARG A 95 41.43 -9.39 2.61
N ARG A 96 42.58 -8.83 2.97
CA ARG A 96 43.33 -9.20 4.19
C ARG A 96 42.93 -8.23 5.29
N TYR A 97 41.72 -8.37 5.82
CA TYR A 97 41.08 -7.38 6.71
C TYR A 97 41.85 -7.13 8.01
N ASP A 98 42.44 -8.17 8.62
CA ASP A 98 43.25 -7.99 9.83
C ASP A 98 44.49 -7.14 9.57
N ALA A 99 45.20 -7.39 8.48
CA ALA A 99 46.35 -6.59 8.08
C ALA A 99 45.98 -5.16 7.69
N ALA A 100 44.84 -4.98 7.00
CA ALA A 100 44.30 -3.67 6.69
C ALA A 100 43.97 -2.87 7.96
N LEU A 101 43.38 -3.53 8.97
CA LEU A 101 43.04 -2.93 10.25
C LEU A 101 44.30 -2.49 11.00
N GLU A 102 45.34 -3.31 11.04
CA GLU A 102 46.61 -2.99 11.67
C GLU A 102 47.29 -1.82 10.96
N ALA A 103 47.38 -1.84 9.63
CA ALA A 103 47.94 -0.76 8.84
C ALA A 103 47.20 0.57 9.02
N ALA A 104 45.83 0.52 9.07
CA ALA A 104 45.00 1.68 9.32
C ALA A 104 45.20 2.27 10.73
N ARG A 105 45.48 1.42 11.74
CA ARG A 105 45.85 1.88 13.07
C ARG A 105 47.17 2.65 13.06
N ILE A 106 48.22 2.06 12.43
CA ILE A 106 49.52 2.71 12.29
C ILE A 106 49.35 4.05 11.58
N TRP A 107 48.56 4.08 10.49
CA TRP A 107 48.29 5.32 9.75
C TRP A 107 47.61 6.38 10.64
N THR A 108 46.57 5.99 11.40
CA THR A 108 45.85 6.93 12.31
C THR A 108 46.74 7.40 13.46
N GLU A 109 47.66 6.57 13.95
CA GLU A 109 48.62 6.96 15.02
C GLU A 109 49.69 7.91 14.51
N THR A 110 50.14 7.75 13.27
CA THR A 110 51.19 8.56 12.67
C THR A 110 50.69 9.85 12.02
N GLU A 111 49.42 9.89 11.64
CA GLU A 111 48.75 11.05 11.06
C GLU A 111 47.38 11.25 11.73
N PRO A 112 47.31 11.67 13.02
CA PRO A 112 46.09 11.73 13.80
C PRO A 112 45.01 12.66 13.20
N GLU A 113 45.45 13.71 12.49
CA GLU A 113 44.54 14.69 11.88
C GLU A 113 43.98 14.24 10.52
N SER A 114 44.48 13.12 9.97
CA SER A 114 44.00 12.59 8.70
C SER A 114 42.56 12.06 8.82
N GLN A 115 41.61 12.79 8.22
CA GLN A 115 40.24 12.36 8.16
C GLN A 115 40.09 11.02 7.42
N GLN A 116 40.90 10.80 6.38
CA GLN A 116 40.90 9.60 5.58
C GLN A 116 41.36 8.37 6.38
N ALA A 117 42.42 8.53 7.23
CA ALA A 117 42.91 7.45 8.10
C ALA A 117 41.82 7.06 9.13
N ARG A 118 41.22 8.06 9.80
CA ARG A 118 40.14 7.83 10.78
C ARG A 118 38.92 7.14 10.15
N GLN A 119 38.50 7.54 8.94
CA GLN A 119 37.39 6.94 8.23
C GLN A 119 37.69 5.48 7.83
N MET A 120 38.89 5.20 7.32
CA MET A 120 39.30 3.85 6.95
C MET A 120 39.32 2.92 8.17
N LEU A 121 39.92 3.39 9.27
CA LEU A 121 39.97 2.64 10.54
C LEU A 121 38.57 2.34 11.07
N ALA A 122 37.67 3.33 11.10
CA ALA A 122 36.31 3.18 11.56
C ALA A 122 35.54 2.17 10.68
N GLY A 123 35.69 2.25 9.35
CA GLY A 123 35.06 1.30 8.41
C GLY A 123 35.53 -0.14 8.61
N LEU A 124 36.84 -0.33 8.84
CA LEU A 124 37.42 -1.66 9.10
C LEU A 124 36.99 -2.24 10.46
N LEU A 125 36.95 -1.39 11.52
CA LEU A 125 36.44 -1.79 12.83
C LEU A 125 34.97 -2.20 12.80
N ALA A 126 34.14 -1.44 12.07
CA ALA A 126 32.74 -1.78 11.85
C ALA A 126 32.58 -3.13 11.13
N ALA A 127 33.37 -3.36 10.08
CA ALA A 127 33.34 -4.61 9.32
C ALA A 127 33.84 -5.82 10.12
N ALA A 128 34.76 -5.60 11.06
CA ALA A 128 35.28 -6.62 11.96
C ALA A 128 34.39 -6.87 13.20
N GLY A 129 33.32 -6.09 13.39
CA GLY A 129 32.43 -6.16 14.57
C GLY A 129 33.13 -5.72 15.88
N ARG A 130 34.20 -4.92 15.79
CA ARG A 130 34.96 -4.44 16.97
C ARG A 130 34.34 -3.16 17.52
N ASN A 131 33.11 -3.28 18.05
CA ASN A 131 32.27 -2.14 18.42
C ASN A 131 32.89 -1.25 19.53
N ASP A 132 33.60 -1.81 20.48
CA ASP A 132 34.23 -1.03 21.55
C ASP A 132 35.31 -0.07 21.02
N GLU A 133 36.16 -0.56 20.11
CA GLU A 133 37.18 0.28 19.49
C GLU A 133 36.57 1.27 18.50
N LEU A 134 35.52 0.84 17.78
CA LEU A 134 34.77 1.71 16.88
C LEU A 134 34.15 2.87 17.63
N SER A 135 33.58 2.63 18.84
CA SER A 135 32.99 3.68 19.67
C SER A 135 34.03 4.76 20.04
N VAL A 136 35.27 4.35 20.38
CA VAL A 136 36.36 5.28 20.66
C VAL A 136 36.72 6.12 19.44
N GLN A 137 36.81 5.52 18.25
CA GLN A 137 37.13 6.27 17.03
C GLN A 137 36.03 7.26 16.65
N ILE A 138 34.76 6.83 16.71
CA ILE A 138 33.60 7.71 16.46
C ILE A 138 33.58 8.84 17.48
N GLY A 139 33.82 8.54 18.76
CA GLY A 139 33.91 9.57 19.83
C GLY A 139 34.96 10.64 19.52
N LYS A 140 36.15 10.23 19.05
CA LYS A 140 37.19 11.18 18.60
C LYS A 140 36.74 12.01 17.40
N MET A 141 36.06 11.41 16.44
CA MET A 141 35.54 12.12 15.27
C MET A 141 34.45 13.13 15.64
N LEU A 142 33.56 12.78 16.57
CA LEU A 142 32.53 13.68 17.09
C LEU A 142 33.12 14.84 17.88
N ALA A 143 34.12 14.56 18.72
CA ALA A 143 34.85 15.61 19.48
C ALA A 143 35.56 16.61 18.54
N ALA A 144 36.14 16.11 17.45
CA ALA A 144 36.79 16.95 16.45
C ALA A 144 35.79 17.77 15.60
N ALA A 145 34.51 17.39 15.55
CA ALA A 145 33.48 18.11 14.80
C ALA A 145 33.09 19.47 15.43
N GLY A 146 33.39 19.69 16.70
CA GLY A 146 33.14 20.96 17.38
C GLY A 146 31.71 21.46 17.24
N LYS A 147 31.50 22.61 16.58
CA LYS A 147 30.15 23.18 16.34
C LYS A 147 29.27 22.34 15.42
N ASP A 148 29.87 21.49 14.60
CA ASP A 148 29.16 20.62 13.63
C ASP A 148 28.82 19.24 14.22
N VAL A 149 28.90 19.05 15.52
CA VAL A 149 28.61 17.79 16.19
C VAL A 149 27.14 17.35 15.97
N GLY A 150 26.18 18.27 15.98
CA GLY A 150 24.77 17.96 15.71
C GLY A 150 24.55 17.31 14.33
N PRO A 151 24.95 17.98 13.24
CA PRO A 151 24.93 17.34 11.90
C PRO A 151 25.73 16.04 11.81
N ALA A 152 26.84 15.89 12.54
CA ALA A 152 27.63 14.67 12.58
C ALA A 152 26.84 13.51 13.22
N LEU A 153 26.16 13.78 14.34
CA LEU A 153 25.28 12.80 15.02
C LEU A 153 24.15 12.31 14.14
N LEU A 154 23.49 13.19 13.39
CA LEU A 154 22.41 12.81 12.45
C LEU A 154 22.91 11.91 11.31
N ARG A 155 24.18 12.02 10.94
CA ARG A 155 24.79 11.16 9.91
C ARG A 155 25.09 9.74 10.41
N LEU A 156 25.28 9.52 11.71
CA LEU A 156 25.63 8.21 12.26
C LEU A 156 24.64 7.10 11.85
N ASN A 157 23.34 7.34 12.01
CA ASN A 157 22.33 6.35 11.65
C ASN A 157 22.36 5.98 10.16
N ARG A 158 22.66 6.95 9.30
CA ARG A 158 22.79 6.71 7.86
C ARG A 158 23.99 5.82 7.54
N VAL A 159 25.10 5.99 8.25
CA VAL A 159 26.29 5.16 8.09
C VAL A 159 26.00 3.71 8.45
N PHE A 160 25.25 3.49 9.53
CA PHE A 160 24.92 2.15 10.03
C PHE A 160 23.59 1.58 9.51
N ALA A 161 22.89 2.28 8.63
CA ALA A 161 21.58 1.85 8.10
C ALA A 161 21.59 0.44 7.46
N ARG A 162 22.75 0.03 6.90
CA ARG A 162 22.94 -1.28 6.26
C ARG A 162 23.51 -2.36 7.18
N SER A 163 23.81 -2.05 8.45
CA SER A 163 24.28 -3.05 9.41
C SER A 163 23.21 -4.10 9.66
N ALA A 164 23.62 -5.37 9.71
CA ALA A 164 22.71 -6.49 10.00
C ALA A 164 22.38 -6.60 11.50
N ASP A 165 23.31 -6.19 12.37
CA ASP A 165 23.14 -6.22 13.82
C ASP A 165 22.67 -4.85 14.34
N LYS A 166 21.37 -4.65 14.33
CA LYS A 166 20.74 -3.40 14.78
C LYS A 166 20.86 -3.18 16.29
N VAL A 167 20.90 -4.26 17.06
CA VAL A 167 21.05 -4.18 18.52
C VAL A 167 22.45 -3.69 18.90
N ALA A 168 23.47 -4.21 18.22
CA ALA A 168 24.84 -3.73 18.43
C ALA A 168 25.02 -2.25 17.99
N VAL A 169 24.36 -1.87 16.88
CA VAL A 169 24.34 -0.46 16.42
C VAL A 169 23.68 0.45 17.46
N HIS A 170 22.54 0.05 18.03
CA HIS A 170 21.86 0.82 19.07
C HIS A 170 22.78 1.06 20.28
N LYS A 171 23.41 0.00 20.82
CA LYS A 171 24.38 0.13 21.92
C LYS A 171 25.55 1.05 21.56
N LEU A 172 26.08 0.93 20.34
CA LEU A 172 27.17 1.81 19.87
C LEU A 172 26.73 3.28 19.83
N ILE A 173 25.54 3.56 19.28
CA ILE A 173 25.00 4.92 19.22
C ILE A 173 24.80 5.47 20.64
N ASP A 174 24.30 4.68 21.58
CA ASP A 174 24.14 5.09 22.98
C ASP A 174 25.49 5.47 23.62
N GLN A 175 26.53 4.68 23.39
CA GLN A 175 27.87 4.95 23.90
C GLN A 175 28.46 6.26 23.35
N VAL A 176 28.41 6.42 22.02
CA VAL A 176 29.07 7.58 21.37
C VAL A 176 28.28 8.88 21.53
N THR A 177 27.00 8.83 21.80
CA THR A 177 26.16 10.00 22.05
C THR A 177 26.08 10.42 23.51
N ALA A 178 26.55 9.58 24.44
CA ALA A 178 26.49 9.85 25.89
C ALA A 178 27.07 11.23 26.32
N PRO A 179 28.17 11.74 25.72
CA PRO A 179 28.68 13.07 26.05
C PRO A 179 27.80 14.23 25.52
N TYR A 180 26.82 13.96 24.65
CA TYR A 180 26.07 14.96 23.89
C TYR A 180 24.58 15.00 24.22
N LEU A 181 24.18 14.47 25.38
CA LEU A 181 22.77 14.43 25.81
C LEU A 181 22.12 15.80 26.07
N GLY A 182 22.90 16.88 25.96
CA GLY A 182 22.37 18.24 26.02
C GLY A 182 21.81 18.76 24.70
N ILE A 183 21.90 18.01 23.59
CA ILE A 183 21.46 18.46 22.28
C ILE A 183 20.45 17.48 21.66
N ALA A 184 19.49 18.05 20.95
CA ALA A 184 18.36 17.29 20.38
C ALA A 184 18.80 16.21 19.39
N GLU A 185 19.86 16.47 18.61
CA GLU A 185 20.38 15.54 17.60
C GLU A 185 20.91 14.24 18.20
N ALA A 186 21.45 14.27 19.42
CA ALA A 186 21.91 13.07 20.10
C ALA A 186 20.73 12.15 20.44
N HIS A 187 19.67 12.72 20.98
CA HIS A 187 18.44 11.99 21.30
C HIS A 187 17.74 11.49 20.04
N PHE A 188 17.73 12.28 18.97
CA PHE A 188 17.18 11.84 17.68
C PHE A 188 17.96 10.64 17.11
N ALA A 189 19.29 10.69 17.16
CA ALA A 189 20.13 9.59 16.70
C ALA A 189 19.87 8.30 17.49
N ARG A 190 19.71 8.39 18.81
CA ARG A 190 19.33 7.27 19.69
C ARG A 190 17.95 6.73 19.36
N ALA A 191 16.96 7.62 19.17
CA ALA A 191 15.60 7.22 18.83
C ALA A 191 15.54 6.39 17.55
N ILE A 192 16.24 6.82 16.49
CA ILE A 192 16.31 6.08 15.24
C ILE A 192 17.02 4.74 15.42
N ALA A 193 18.13 4.69 16.15
CA ALA A 193 18.87 3.45 16.41
C ALA A 193 18.03 2.44 17.23
N ALA A 194 17.32 2.92 18.25
CA ALA A 194 16.38 2.11 19.04
C ALA A 194 15.22 1.56 18.19
N TYR A 195 14.64 2.40 17.32
CA TYR A 195 13.58 1.98 16.39
C TYR A 195 14.04 0.88 15.44
N GLU A 196 15.21 1.04 14.84
CA GLU A 196 15.82 0.03 13.96
C GLU A 196 16.11 -1.28 14.71
N ALA A 197 16.44 -1.20 16.01
CA ALA A 197 16.65 -2.34 16.90
C ALA A 197 15.33 -2.94 17.46
N GLN A 198 14.17 -2.39 17.06
CA GLN A 198 12.83 -2.79 17.52
C GLN A 198 12.58 -2.49 19.02
N ASP A 199 13.37 -1.63 19.63
CA ASP A 199 13.11 -1.11 20.98
C ASP A 199 12.25 0.16 20.90
N LEU A 200 10.94 -0.05 20.72
CA LEU A 200 9.97 1.04 20.56
C LEU A 200 9.83 1.91 21.82
N ILE A 201 10.11 1.32 23.00
CA ILE A 201 10.01 2.07 24.27
C ILE A 201 11.16 3.06 24.35
N ALA A 202 12.39 2.61 24.15
CA ALA A 202 13.56 3.49 24.13
C ALA A 202 13.44 4.54 23.00
N ALA A 203 12.99 4.12 21.81
CA ALA A 203 12.79 5.03 20.68
C ALA A 203 11.84 6.18 21.03
N ARG A 204 10.70 5.87 21.68
CA ARG A 204 9.73 6.88 22.12
C ARG A 204 10.31 7.83 23.18
N GLN A 205 11.00 7.29 24.18
CA GLN A 205 11.61 8.11 25.22
C GLN A 205 12.67 9.07 24.66
N GLU A 206 13.49 8.59 23.75
CA GLU A 206 14.55 9.40 23.17
C GLU A 206 14.01 10.47 22.21
N ILE A 207 12.96 10.16 21.41
CA ILE A 207 12.35 11.16 20.53
C ILE A 207 11.59 12.24 21.32
N ASP A 208 10.95 11.89 22.45
CA ASP A 208 10.31 12.85 23.33
C ASP A 208 11.34 13.81 23.97
N ARG A 209 12.53 13.31 24.32
CA ARG A 209 13.65 14.15 24.79
C ARG A 209 14.17 15.07 23.69
N ALA A 210 14.31 14.57 22.45
CA ALA A 210 14.68 15.41 21.32
C ALA A 210 13.73 16.58 21.12
N LEU A 211 12.40 16.31 21.17
CA LEU A 211 11.36 17.34 21.07
C LEU A 211 11.32 18.28 22.28
N SER A 212 11.67 17.82 23.48
CA SER A 212 11.75 18.70 24.65
C SER A 212 12.89 19.72 24.53
N LEU A 213 14.00 19.35 23.87
CA LEU A 213 15.14 20.24 23.60
C LEU A 213 14.92 21.13 22.36
N ARG A 214 14.16 20.63 21.37
CA ARG A 214 13.83 21.38 20.16
C ARG A 214 12.35 21.16 19.79
N PRO A 215 11.43 21.93 20.37
CA PRO A 215 9.99 21.75 20.19
C PRO A 215 9.47 22.03 18.77
N ASP A 216 10.23 22.74 17.96
CA ASP A 216 9.91 23.08 16.57
C ASP A 216 10.51 22.12 15.53
N TRP A 217 11.10 21.02 15.97
CA TRP A 217 11.77 20.10 15.07
C TRP A 217 10.77 19.14 14.36
N GLU A 218 10.35 19.54 13.17
CA GLU A 218 9.36 18.85 12.37
C GLU A 218 9.69 17.37 12.12
N GLN A 219 10.97 17.08 11.77
CA GLN A 219 11.40 15.71 11.51
C GLN A 219 11.28 14.80 12.74
N ALA A 220 11.57 15.32 13.94
CA ALA A 220 11.41 14.58 15.18
C ALA A 220 9.92 14.32 15.50
N ALA A 221 9.04 15.30 15.26
CA ALA A 221 7.60 15.13 15.41
C ALA A 221 7.03 14.07 14.46
N LEU A 222 7.52 14.01 13.23
CA LEU A 222 7.13 12.98 12.26
C LEU A 222 7.60 11.58 12.69
N VAL A 223 8.83 11.44 13.16
CA VAL A 223 9.35 10.17 13.70
C VAL A 223 8.52 9.72 14.90
N ARG A 224 8.21 10.64 15.83
CA ARG A 224 7.36 10.34 16.99
C ARG A 224 5.98 9.80 16.58
N ALA A 225 5.38 10.40 15.55
CA ALA A 225 4.10 9.95 15.02
C ALA A 225 4.18 8.56 14.37
N GLN A 226 5.29 8.24 13.70
CA GLN A 226 5.52 6.94 13.08
C GLN A 226 5.71 5.81 14.11
N LEU A 227 6.19 6.10 15.31
CA LEU A 227 6.40 5.10 16.36
C LEU A 227 5.09 4.54 16.93
N ALA A 228 3.99 5.28 16.86
CA ALA A 228 2.69 4.85 17.35
C ALA A 228 1.53 5.40 16.49
N PRO A 229 1.40 4.98 15.21
CA PRO A 229 0.49 5.60 14.26
C PRO A 229 -1.00 5.45 14.60
N HIS A 230 -1.35 4.46 15.43
CA HIS A 230 -2.74 4.19 15.84
C HIS A 230 -3.05 4.63 17.28
N ASP A 231 -2.09 5.24 17.98
CA ASP A 231 -2.30 5.77 19.32
C ASP A 231 -3.09 7.10 19.21
N PRO A 232 -4.26 7.24 19.87
CA PRO A 232 -5.01 8.48 19.88
C PRO A 232 -4.19 9.69 20.34
N GLN A 233 -3.22 9.47 21.25
CA GLN A 233 -2.32 10.51 21.73
C GLN A 233 -1.44 11.06 20.61
N THR A 234 -1.05 10.24 19.63
CA THR A 234 -0.26 10.67 18.46
C THR A 234 -1.00 11.73 17.65
N LEU A 235 -2.31 11.57 17.47
CA LEU A 235 -3.13 12.55 16.76
C LEU A 235 -3.18 13.90 17.49
N GLU A 236 -3.35 13.88 18.81
CA GLU A 236 -3.35 15.10 19.62
C GLU A 236 -1.99 15.80 19.61
N ASP A 237 -0.91 15.03 19.68
CA ASP A 237 0.45 15.56 19.69
C ASP A 237 0.82 16.21 18.35
N LEU A 238 0.46 15.57 17.22
CA LEU A 238 0.60 16.17 15.90
C LEU A 238 -0.24 17.44 15.77
N GLY A 239 -1.47 17.43 16.26
CA GLY A 239 -2.33 18.61 16.26
C GLY A 239 -1.73 19.79 17.05
N ARG A 240 -1.18 19.51 18.26
CA ARG A 240 -0.48 20.53 19.06
C ARG A 240 0.78 21.04 18.36
N PHE A 241 1.55 20.12 17.77
CA PHE A 241 2.75 20.50 17.04
C PHE A 241 2.46 21.41 15.85
N VAL A 242 1.48 21.05 15.02
CA VAL A 242 1.06 21.83 13.84
C VAL A 242 0.47 23.19 14.24
N ALA A 243 -0.25 23.26 15.37
CA ALA A 243 -0.77 24.52 15.89
C ALA A 243 0.34 25.47 16.35
N ALA A 244 1.38 24.92 17.01
CA ALA A 244 2.55 25.68 17.45
C ALA A 244 3.50 26.05 16.29
N ASN A 245 3.54 25.25 15.23
CA ASN A 245 4.44 25.38 14.10
C ASN A 245 3.67 25.47 12.76
N PRO A 246 3.01 26.59 12.44
CA PRO A 246 2.16 26.71 11.26
C PRO A 246 2.85 26.50 9.91
N LYS A 247 4.18 26.65 9.87
CA LYS A 247 5.01 26.48 8.67
C LYS A 247 5.46 25.04 8.44
N ALA A 248 5.25 24.14 9.38
CA ALA A 248 5.60 22.72 9.30
C ALA A 248 4.62 21.99 8.37
N LYS A 249 4.95 21.95 7.07
CA LYS A 249 4.04 21.43 6.03
C LYS A 249 3.96 19.92 6.04
N ASP A 250 5.07 19.24 6.28
CA ASP A 250 5.12 17.79 6.30
C ASP A 250 4.39 17.22 7.53
N ALA A 251 4.55 17.88 8.68
CA ALA A 251 3.80 17.54 9.89
C ALA A 251 2.29 17.81 9.71
N ARG A 252 1.90 18.91 9.06
CA ARG A 252 0.49 19.20 8.73
C ARG A 252 -0.09 18.14 7.80
N LEU A 253 0.68 17.70 6.79
CA LEU A 253 0.27 16.62 5.90
C LEU A 253 0.08 15.30 6.67
N ALA A 254 1.02 14.97 7.56
CA ALA A 254 0.91 13.78 8.40
C ALA A 254 -0.31 13.87 9.34
N TYR A 255 -0.56 15.04 9.94
CA TYR A 255 -1.74 15.30 10.77
C TYR A 255 -3.05 15.15 10.00
N ALA A 256 -3.14 15.74 8.80
CA ALA A 256 -4.32 15.62 7.96
C ALA A 256 -4.62 14.16 7.58
N ARG A 257 -3.59 13.37 7.25
CA ARG A 257 -3.73 11.92 6.99
C ARG A 257 -4.17 11.14 8.23
N ALA A 258 -3.62 11.46 9.40
CA ALA A 258 -4.01 10.84 10.66
C ALA A 258 -5.48 11.15 11.00
N LEU A 259 -5.96 12.38 10.74
CA LEU A 259 -7.36 12.76 10.87
C LEU A 259 -8.29 11.95 9.94
N VAL A 260 -7.88 11.68 8.71
CA VAL A 260 -8.62 10.77 7.78
C VAL A 260 -8.73 9.37 8.37
N SER A 261 -7.63 8.82 8.88
CA SER A 261 -7.61 7.49 9.51
C SER A 261 -8.51 7.43 10.76
N ALA A 262 -8.59 8.54 11.50
CA ALA A 262 -9.50 8.70 12.64
C ALA A 262 -10.95 9.05 12.25
N LYS A 263 -11.27 9.09 10.95
CA LYS A 263 -12.59 9.46 10.39
C LYS A 263 -13.06 10.89 10.76
N ARG A 264 -12.12 11.76 11.13
CA ARG A 264 -12.37 13.19 11.41
C ARG A 264 -12.26 13.98 10.10
N TYR A 265 -13.22 13.77 9.21
CA TYR A 265 -13.14 14.22 7.80
C TYR A 265 -13.21 15.75 7.66
N GLU A 266 -14.00 16.47 8.47
CA GLU A 266 -14.07 17.93 8.46
C GLU A 266 -12.72 18.56 8.84
N ASP A 267 -12.10 18.05 9.92
CA ASP A 267 -10.81 18.54 10.38
C ASP A 267 -9.72 18.23 9.36
N ALA A 268 -9.72 17.01 8.79
CA ALA A 268 -8.79 16.61 7.75
C ALA A 268 -8.88 17.54 6.53
N ARG A 269 -10.10 17.82 6.06
CA ARG A 269 -10.33 18.73 4.93
C ARG A 269 -9.84 20.15 5.24
N SER A 270 -10.04 20.63 6.46
CA SER A 270 -9.52 21.92 6.89
C SER A 270 -7.99 21.99 6.81
N GLU A 271 -7.29 20.97 7.30
CA GLU A 271 -5.82 20.93 7.25
C GLU A 271 -5.28 20.78 5.82
N PHE A 272 -5.91 19.95 4.98
CA PHE A 272 -5.57 19.87 3.56
C PHE A 272 -5.83 21.18 2.83
N SER A 273 -6.90 21.91 3.16
CA SER A 273 -7.19 23.22 2.57
C SER A 273 -6.13 24.27 2.91
N LYS A 274 -5.56 24.23 4.12
CA LYS A 274 -4.42 25.08 4.49
C LYS A 274 -3.17 24.76 3.67
N LEU A 275 -2.89 23.47 3.44
CA LEU A 275 -1.78 23.04 2.56
C LEU A 275 -2.00 23.48 1.11
N LEU A 276 -3.26 23.44 0.66
CA LEU A 276 -3.63 23.88 -0.68
C LEU A 276 -3.47 25.39 -0.86
N ALA A 277 -3.73 26.18 0.18
CA ALA A 277 -3.49 27.63 0.15
C ALA A 277 -1.99 27.96 -0.06
N ASP A 278 -1.10 27.15 0.54
CA ASP A 278 0.35 27.33 0.39
C ASP A 278 0.89 26.84 -0.95
N ASN A 279 0.30 25.80 -1.52
CA ASN A 279 0.66 25.24 -2.83
C ASN A 279 -0.61 24.92 -3.62
N PRO A 280 -1.17 25.91 -4.31
CA PRO A 280 -2.45 25.80 -5.00
C PRO A 280 -2.51 24.70 -6.06
N ASN A 281 -1.42 24.32 -6.68
CA ASN A 281 -1.38 23.36 -7.79
C ASN A 281 -0.90 21.95 -7.35
N ASN A 282 -0.88 21.68 -6.04
CA ASN A 282 -0.56 20.33 -5.56
C ASN A 282 -1.73 19.38 -5.82
N GLY A 283 -1.60 18.55 -6.86
CA GLY A 283 -2.64 17.62 -7.29
C GLY A 283 -3.07 16.62 -6.21
N ASP A 284 -2.12 16.08 -5.43
CA ASP A 284 -2.43 15.16 -4.32
C ASP A 284 -3.34 15.80 -3.28
N VAL A 285 -3.05 17.06 -2.93
CA VAL A 285 -3.82 17.81 -1.94
C VAL A 285 -5.19 18.22 -2.49
N ILE A 286 -5.27 18.64 -3.76
CA ILE A 286 -6.54 18.93 -4.43
C ILE A 286 -7.43 17.69 -4.43
N TYR A 287 -6.86 16.52 -4.78
CA TYR A 287 -7.59 15.25 -4.80
C TYR A 287 -8.10 14.88 -3.40
N ALA A 288 -7.26 15.01 -2.37
CA ALA A 288 -7.67 14.76 -0.99
C ALA A 288 -8.83 15.68 -0.56
N VAL A 289 -8.77 16.99 -0.87
CA VAL A 289 -9.87 17.93 -0.57
C VAL A 289 -11.13 17.55 -1.34
N ALA A 290 -11.02 17.17 -2.61
CA ALA A 290 -12.17 16.75 -3.42
C ALA A 290 -12.87 15.51 -2.85
N VAL A 291 -12.11 14.45 -2.55
CA VAL A 291 -12.66 13.19 -2.01
C VAL A 291 -13.28 13.40 -0.62
N LEU A 292 -12.62 14.17 0.25
CA LEU A 292 -13.18 14.52 1.56
C LEU A 292 -14.46 15.35 1.43
N SER A 293 -14.53 16.24 0.43
CA SER A 293 -15.75 17.01 0.15
C SER A 293 -16.90 16.12 -0.32
N LEU A 294 -16.61 15.10 -1.14
CA LEU A 294 -17.59 14.06 -1.50
C LEU A 294 -18.09 13.30 -0.26
N GLN A 295 -17.18 12.88 0.61
CA GLN A 295 -17.51 12.17 1.85
C GLN A 295 -18.38 13.01 2.79
N LEU A 296 -18.18 14.32 2.81
CA LEU A 296 -18.93 15.30 3.60
C LEU A 296 -20.18 15.83 2.88
N ASN A 297 -20.51 15.27 1.72
CA ASN A 297 -21.65 15.68 0.89
C ASN A 297 -21.59 17.15 0.39
N ASP A 298 -20.40 17.76 0.39
CA ASP A 298 -20.14 19.08 -0.19
C ASP A 298 -19.81 18.95 -1.69
N ARG A 299 -20.88 18.72 -2.48
CA ARG A 299 -20.77 18.48 -3.92
C ARG A 299 -20.13 19.64 -4.67
N SER A 300 -20.41 20.87 -4.24
CA SER A 300 -19.92 22.07 -4.92
C SER A 300 -18.40 22.21 -4.83
N LEU A 301 -17.85 22.02 -3.63
CA LEU A 301 -16.42 22.09 -3.40
C LEU A 301 -15.69 20.90 -4.05
N ALA A 302 -16.30 19.71 -4.01
CA ALA A 302 -15.78 18.52 -4.67
C ALA A 302 -15.66 18.76 -6.16
N GLU A 303 -16.73 19.21 -6.82
CA GLU A 303 -16.78 19.46 -8.25
C GLU A 303 -15.72 20.49 -8.70
N ALA A 304 -15.60 21.60 -7.96
CA ALA A 304 -14.62 22.64 -8.26
C ALA A 304 -13.18 22.09 -8.24
N ASN A 305 -12.82 21.30 -7.21
CA ASN A 305 -11.48 20.70 -7.10
C ASN A 305 -11.25 19.59 -8.14
N LEU A 306 -12.25 18.75 -8.42
CA LEU A 306 -12.14 17.72 -9.45
C LEU A 306 -11.94 18.32 -10.86
N LYS A 307 -12.68 19.39 -11.22
CA LYS A 307 -12.47 20.11 -12.49
C LYS A 307 -11.06 20.66 -12.59
N ARG A 308 -10.55 21.24 -11.50
CA ARG A 308 -9.18 21.74 -11.45
C ARG A 308 -8.13 20.65 -11.67
N LEU A 309 -8.35 19.43 -11.12
CA LEU A 309 -7.46 18.29 -11.37
C LEU A 309 -7.41 17.90 -12.84
N VAL A 310 -8.58 17.88 -13.50
CA VAL A 310 -8.66 17.60 -14.94
C VAL A 310 -7.92 18.67 -15.76
N GLU A 311 -8.09 19.96 -15.42
CA GLU A 311 -7.42 21.08 -16.08
C GLU A 311 -5.89 21.02 -15.91
N LEU A 312 -5.41 20.61 -14.75
CA LEU A 312 -3.97 20.43 -14.47
C LEU A 312 -3.36 19.20 -15.16
N GLY A 313 -4.17 18.34 -15.74
CA GLY A 313 -3.69 17.08 -16.35
C GLY A 313 -3.03 16.15 -15.34
N TYR A 314 -3.46 16.18 -14.09
CA TYR A 314 -2.90 15.37 -13.00
C TYR A 314 -3.15 13.86 -13.22
N GLY A 315 -2.24 13.00 -12.72
CA GLY A 315 -2.31 11.54 -12.95
C GLY A 315 -3.65 10.87 -12.57
N GLU A 316 -4.38 11.44 -11.60
CA GLU A 316 -5.71 10.98 -11.18
C GLU A 316 -6.88 11.61 -11.98
N ALA A 317 -6.61 12.19 -13.14
CA ALA A 317 -7.63 12.87 -13.96
C ALA A 317 -8.79 11.94 -14.33
N ASP A 318 -8.55 10.65 -14.55
CA ASP A 318 -9.62 9.69 -14.88
C ASP A 318 -10.49 9.37 -13.66
N SER A 319 -9.91 9.27 -12.46
CA SER A 319 -10.67 9.21 -11.21
C SER A 319 -11.52 10.48 -11.01
N ALA A 320 -10.95 11.65 -11.29
CA ALA A 320 -11.67 12.92 -11.22
C ALA A 320 -12.85 12.98 -12.20
N ARG A 321 -12.67 12.53 -13.46
CA ARG A 321 -13.73 12.46 -14.46
C ARG A 321 -14.87 11.50 -14.03
N LEU A 322 -14.52 10.35 -13.47
CA LEU A 322 -15.51 9.41 -12.93
C LEU A 322 -16.37 10.06 -11.85
N TYR A 323 -15.75 10.73 -10.85
CA TYR A 323 -16.50 11.43 -9.81
C TYR A 323 -17.32 12.62 -10.34
N LEU A 324 -16.81 13.39 -11.29
CA LEU A 324 -17.59 14.45 -11.96
C LEU A 324 -18.81 13.89 -12.67
N GLY A 325 -18.66 12.75 -13.35
CA GLY A 325 -19.77 12.03 -13.96
C GLY A 325 -20.82 11.61 -12.92
N GLN A 326 -20.40 11.09 -11.78
CA GLN A 326 -21.30 10.70 -10.68
C GLN A 326 -22.06 11.92 -10.10
N ILE A 327 -21.38 13.03 -9.88
CA ILE A 327 -22.01 14.26 -9.40
C ILE A 327 -23.06 14.75 -10.41
N ALA A 328 -22.75 14.71 -11.69
CA ALA A 328 -23.69 15.09 -12.75
C ALA A 328 -24.89 14.12 -12.83
N GLU A 329 -24.65 12.81 -12.69
CA GLU A 329 -25.69 11.76 -12.65
C GLU A 329 -26.66 11.97 -11.48
N GLU A 330 -26.14 12.25 -10.25
CA GLU A 330 -26.96 12.55 -9.06
C GLU A 330 -27.88 13.78 -9.28
N ARG A 331 -27.40 14.75 -10.03
CA ARG A 331 -28.19 15.95 -10.40
C ARG A 331 -29.12 15.70 -11.60
N LYS A 332 -29.10 14.53 -12.19
CA LYS A 332 -29.79 14.18 -13.44
C LYS A 332 -29.36 15.04 -14.64
N ALA A 333 -28.13 15.57 -14.58
CA ALA A 333 -27.51 16.28 -15.71
C ALA A 333 -26.87 15.28 -16.69
N TRP A 334 -27.75 14.53 -17.40
CA TRP A 334 -27.38 13.33 -18.15
C TRP A 334 -26.30 13.58 -19.21
N ASP A 335 -26.41 14.66 -19.99
CA ASP A 335 -25.43 14.95 -21.03
C ASP A 335 -24.06 15.32 -20.44
N GLU A 336 -24.03 16.00 -19.29
CA GLU A 336 -22.81 16.29 -18.57
C GLU A 336 -22.16 15.00 -18.02
N ALA A 337 -22.97 14.10 -17.44
CA ALA A 337 -22.51 12.79 -16.97
C ALA A 337 -21.90 11.95 -18.10
N ILE A 338 -22.61 11.87 -19.24
CA ILE A 338 -22.14 11.20 -20.46
C ILE A 338 -20.80 11.81 -20.92
N GLY A 339 -20.68 13.14 -20.91
CA GLY A 339 -19.46 13.85 -21.31
C GLY A 339 -18.27 13.50 -20.42
N TRP A 340 -18.45 13.45 -19.10
CA TRP A 340 -17.38 13.13 -18.16
C TRP A 340 -16.98 11.65 -18.22
N TYR A 341 -17.94 10.72 -18.19
CA TYR A 341 -17.64 9.29 -18.30
C TYR A 341 -16.98 8.92 -19.62
N GLY A 342 -17.41 9.56 -20.72
CA GLY A 342 -16.85 9.31 -22.04
C GLY A 342 -15.40 9.77 -22.23
N GLN A 343 -14.89 10.65 -21.35
CA GLN A 343 -13.49 11.11 -21.35
C GLN A 343 -12.55 10.18 -20.57
N VAL A 344 -13.06 9.20 -19.82
CA VAL A 344 -12.23 8.19 -19.13
C VAL A 344 -11.74 7.19 -20.18
N GLN A 345 -10.43 7.20 -20.46
CA GLN A 345 -9.86 6.46 -21.58
C GLN A 345 -9.12 5.18 -21.17
N GLY A 346 -8.80 5.01 -19.89
CA GLY A 346 -8.03 3.85 -19.43
C GLY A 346 -7.91 3.76 -17.91
N GLY A 347 -6.99 2.91 -17.45
CA GLY A 347 -6.70 2.71 -16.03
C GLY A 347 -7.80 1.97 -15.27
N GLU A 348 -7.68 1.96 -13.95
CA GLU A 348 -8.58 1.22 -13.05
C GLU A 348 -10.04 1.70 -13.12
N GLN A 349 -10.27 2.97 -13.51
CA GLN A 349 -11.60 3.56 -13.54
C GLN A 349 -12.35 3.33 -14.86
N PHE A 350 -11.68 2.81 -15.88
CA PHE A 350 -12.24 2.68 -17.23
C PHE A 350 -13.52 1.85 -17.25
N ILE A 351 -13.49 0.63 -16.71
CA ILE A 351 -14.66 -0.27 -16.75
C ILE A 351 -15.84 0.33 -15.98
N ALA A 352 -15.57 0.89 -14.80
CA ALA A 352 -16.63 1.54 -14.00
C ALA A 352 -17.26 2.72 -14.75
N ALA A 353 -16.43 3.55 -15.41
CA ALA A 353 -16.91 4.68 -16.20
C ALA A 353 -17.75 4.23 -17.42
N GLN A 354 -17.32 3.19 -18.17
CA GLN A 354 -18.05 2.69 -19.31
C GLN A 354 -19.41 2.05 -18.92
N LEU A 355 -19.44 1.33 -17.82
CA LEU A 355 -20.70 0.76 -17.29
C LEU A 355 -21.66 1.87 -16.85
N ARG A 356 -21.18 2.90 -16.16
CA ARG A 356 -22.04 4.05 -15.79
C ARG A 356 -22.50 4.85 -16.99
N LEU A 357 -21.59 5.12 -17.94
CA LEU A 357 -21.95 5.75 -19.22
C LEU A 357 -23.10 5.02 -19.92
N ALA A 358 -22.96 3.71 -20.04
CA ALA A 358 -23.98 2.87 -20.66
C ALA A 358 -25.30 2.88 -19.87
N GLY A 359 -25.23 2.85 -18.53
CA GLY A 359 -26.41 3.00 -17.66
C GLY A 359 -27.16 4.30 -17.89
N VAL A 360 -26.44 5.44 -17.92
CA VAL A 360 -27.03 6.76 -18.17
C VAL A 360 -27.64 6.85 -19.59
N LEU A 361 -26.95 6.32 -20.60
CA LEU A 361 -27.49 6.24 -21.97
C LEU A 361 -28.78 5.44 -22.03
N ALA A 362 -28.83 4.28 -21.36
CA ALA A 362 -30.03 3.45 -21.32
C ALA A 362 -31.21 4.16 -20.61
N GLN A 363 -30.96 4.81 -19.46
CA GLN A 363 -31.96 5.61 -18.72
C GLN A 363 -32.54 6.77 -19.56
N THR A 364 -31.74 7.30 -20.48
CA THR A 364 -32.18 8.37 -21.40
C THR A 364 -32.78 7.84 -22.71
N GLY A 365 -33.07 6.53 -22.78
CA GLY A 365 -33.68 5.89 -23.96
C GLY A 365 -32.71 5.59 -25.11
N ARG A 366 -31.40 5.72 -24.89
CA ARG A 366 -30.33 5.52 -25.88
C ARG A 366 -29.68 4.13 -25.75
N LEU A 367 -30.49 3.08 -25.59
CA LEU A 367 -30.03 1.72 -25.32
C LEU A 367 -29.05 1.20 -26.38
N ASP A 368 -29.33 1.44 -27.68
CA ASP A 368 -28.45 0.95 -28.75
C ASP A 368 -27.09 1.62 -28.73
N GLU A 369 -27.04 2.89 -28.35
CA GLU A 369 -25.76 3.60 -28.16
C GLU A 369 -25.01 3.08 -26.93
N ALA A 370 -25.72 2.78 -25.82
CA ALA A 370 -25.14 2.16 -24.64
C ALA A 370 -24.45 0.83 -25.00
N ARG A 371 -25.15 -0.02 -25.75
CA ARG A 371 -24.61 -1.30 -26.23
C ARG A 371 -23.38 -1.13 -27.12
N LYS A 372 -23.43 -0.17 -28.06
CA LYS A 372 -22.28 0.15 -28.91
C LYS A 372 -21.06 0.55 -28.09
N ARG A 373 -21.24 1.41 -27.08
CA ARG A 373 -20.15 1.82 -26.18
C ARG A 373 -19.54 0.65 -25.41
N LEU A 374 -20.38 -0.27 -24.89
CA LEU A 374 -19.89 -1.45 -24.20
C LEU A 374 -19.13 -2.40 -25.14
N HIS A 375 -19.56 -2.58 -26.39
CA HIS A 375 -18.83 -3.36 -27.39
C HIS A 375 -17.46 -2.73 -27.72
N GLU A 376 -17.39 -1.40 -27.90
CA GLU A 376 -16.14 -0.69 -28.12
C GLU A 376 -15.20 -0.86 -26.91
N ALA A 377 -15.72 -0.77 -25.68
CA ALA A 377 -14.94 -1.00 -24.46
C ALA A 377 -14.44 -2.43 -24.35
N GLN A 378 -15.26 -3.44 -24.69
CA GLN A 378 -14.85 -4.84 -24.73
C GLN A 378 -13.70 -5.09 -25.71
N ALA A 379 -13.76 -4.50 -26.91
CA ALA A 379 -12.72 -4.62 -27.94
C ALA A 379 -11.37 -4.01 -27.46
N ASN A 380 -11.43 -2.96 -26.66
CA ASN A 380 -10.25 -2.25 -26.14
C ASN A 380 -9.71 -2.85 -24.82
N SER A 381 -10.48 -3.75 -24.16
CA SER A 381 -10.05 -4.35 -22.90
C SER A 381 -9.16 -5.57 -23.13
N SER A 382 -7.99 -5.59 -22.46
CA SER A 382 -7.05 -6.71 -22.55
C SER A 382 -7.37 -7.84 -21.56
N GLY A 383 -8.00 -7.51 -20.42
CA GLY A 383 -8.29 -8.45 -19.34
C GLY A 383 -9.54 -9.31 -19.62
N SER A 384 -9.46 -10.62 -19.36
CA SER A 384 -10.61 -11.54 -19.46
C SER A 384 -11.74 -11.13 -18.52
N ARG A 385 -11.40 -10.76 -17.27
CA ARG A 385 -12.37 -10.34 -16.26
C ARG A 385 -13.06 -9.02 -16.63
N GLU A 386 -12.30 -8.05 -17.15
CA GLU A 386 -12.85 -6.77 -17.62
C GLU A 386 -13.87 -6.96 -18.74
N ARG A 387 -13.53 -7.79 -19.75
CA ARG A 387 -14.47 -8.13 -20.82
C ARG A 387 -15.73 -8.80 -20.31
N ALA A 388 -15.60 -9.72 -19.35
CA ALA A 388 -16.75 -10.38 -18.73
C ALA A 388 -17.65 -9.37 -18.01
N GLN A 389 -17.10 -8.43 -17.26
CA GLN A 389 -17.86 -7.36 -16.59
C GLN A 389 -18.67 -6.50 -17.57
N LEU A 390 -18.06 -6.15 -18.71
CA LEU A 390 -18.75 -5.37 -19.75
C LEU A 390 -19.89 -6.15 -20.42
N VAL A 391 -19.67 -7.44 -20.70
CA VAL A 391 -20.70 -8.35 -21.22
C VAL A 391 -21.87 -8.46 -20.25
N ILE A 392 -21.58 -8.67 -18.96
CA ILE A 392 -22.59 -8.76 -17.90
C ILE A 392 -23.35 -7.43 -17.78
N GLY A 393 -22.65 -6.30 -17.84
CA GLY A 393 -23.26 -4.98 -17.82
C GLY A 393 -24.23 -4.77 -19.00
N GLU A 394 -23.87 -5.19 -20.22
CA GLU A 394 -24.77 -5.15 -21.37
C GLU A 394 -26.00 -6.03 -21.17
N ALA A 395 -25.80 -7.25 -20.69
CA ALA A 395 -26.91 -8.16 -20.41
C ALA A 395 -27.87 -7.60 -19.35
N GLN A 396 -27.32 -6.91 -18.31
CA GLN A 396 -28.15 -6.25 -17.30
C GLN A 396 -29.01 -5.14 -17.91
N LEU A 397 -28.43 -4.26 -18.74
CA LEU A 397 -29.20 -3.21 -19.40
C LEU A 397 -30.32 -3.76 -20.27
N LEU A 398 -30.09 -4.89 -20.94
CA LEU A 398 -31.08 -5.57 -21.75
C LEU A 398 -32.20 -6.19 -20.89
N ARG A 399 -31.86 -6.78 -19.74
CA ARG A 399 -32.85 -7.29 -18.77
C ARG A 399 -33.74 -6.17 -18.23
N ASP A 400 -33.14 -5.04 -17.84
CA ASP A 400 -33.84 -3.86 -17.33
C ASP A 400 -34.80 -3.26 -18.37
N ALA A 401 -34.47 -3.43 -19.67
CA ALA A 401 -35.32 -3.07 -20.80
C ALA A 401 -36.34 -4.19 -21.17
N GLY A 402 -36.48 -5.27 -20.40
CA GLY A 402 -37.37 -6.41 -20.68
C GLY A 402 -36.91 -7.32 -21.83
N ARG A 403 -35.70 -7.12 -22.37
CA ARG A 403 -35.15 -7.84 -23.54
C ARG A 403 -34.39 -9.10 -23.10
N ASN A 404 -35.03 -9.99 -22.34
CA ASN A 404 -34.40 -11.18 -21.74
C ASN A 404 -33.72 -12.11 -22.75
N GLN A 405 -34.34 -12.29 -23.95
CA GLN A 405 -33.77 -13.12 -25.02
C GLN A 405 -32.43 -12.54 -25.54
N ASP A 406 -32.37 -11.23 -25.70
CA ASP A 406 -31.16 -10.54 -26.15
C ASP A 406 -30.10 -10.54 -25.07
N ALA A 407 -30.49 -10.40 -23.79
CA ALA A 407 -29.56 -10.50 -22.65
C ALA A 407 -28.87 -11.88 -22.61
N TYR A 408 -29.66 -12.96 -22.80
CA TYR A 408 -29.08 -14.29 -22.88
C TYR A 408 -28.14 -14.43 -24.09
N ALA A 409 -28.52 -13.94 -25.26
CA ALA A 409 -27.69 -14.03 -26.47
C ALA A 409 -26.34 -13.33 -26.31
N VAL A 410 -26.30 -12.19 -25.63
CA VAL A 410 -25.06 -11.47 -25.32
C VAL A 410 -24.16 -12.28 -24.38
N LEU A 411 -24.73 -12.89 -23.34
CA LEU A 411 -23.97 -13.73 -22.40
C LEU A 411 -23.43 -15.00 -23.08
N GLU A 412 -24.26 -15.65 -23.94
CA GLU A 412 -23.85 -16.81 -24.74
C GLU A 412 -22.69 -16.47 -25.69
N ALA A 413 -22.75 -15.30 -26.35
CA ALA A 413 -21.66 -14.82 -27.20
C ALA A 413 -20.39 -14.54 -26.37
N GLY A 414 -20.51 -14.01 -25.16
CA GLY A 414 -19.42 -13.84 -24.23
C GLY A 414 -18.77 -15.18 -23.85
N LEU A 415 -19.58 -16.18 -23.54
CA LEU A 415 -19.12 -17.54 -23.24
C LEU A 415 -18.45 -18.22 -24.45
N ALA A 416 -18.85 -17.92 -25.67
CA ALA A 416 -18.20 -18.45 -26.86
C ALA A 416 -16.73 -18.03 -26.95
N THR A 417 -16.39 -16.85 -26.42
CA THR A 417 -15.02 -16.33 -26.37
C THR A 417 -14.28 -16.67 -25.06
N GLN A 418 -15.01 -16.91 -23.98
CA GLN A 418 -14.51 -17.16 -22.64
C GLN A 418 -15.30 -18.31 -21.97
N PRO A 419 -15.16 -19.56 -22.44
CA PRO A 419 -16.07 -20.66 -22.06
C PRO A 419 -16.01 -21.07 -20.58
N GLU A 420 -14.92 -20.76 -19.89
CA GLU A 420 -14.70 -21.13 -18.50
C GLU A 420 -14.72 -19.91 -17.55
N GLN A 421 -15.24 -18.77 -18.01
CA GLN A 421 -15.32 -17.57 -17.17
C GLN A 421 -16.46 -17.72 -16.15
N PRO A 422 -16.15 -17.80 -14.83
CA PRO A 422 -17.14 -18.17 -13.81
C PRO A 422 -18.33 -17.21 -13.73
N GLU A 423 -18.06 -15.90 -13.80
CA GLU A 423 -19.09 -14.88 -13.71
C GLU A 423 -20.05 -14.94 -14.93
N LEU A 424 -19.53 -15.21 -16.12
CA LEU A 424 -20.37 -15.36 -17.33
C LEU A 424 -21.21 -16.63 -17.26
N LEU A 425 -20.65 -17.76 -16.79
CA LEU A 425 -21.40 -19.02 -16.62
C LEU A 425 -22.59 -18.83 -15.68
N TYR A 426 -22.37 -18.14 -14.56
CA TYR A 426 -23.44 -17.86 -13.60
C TYR A 426 -24.55 -17.00 -14.19
N GLU A 427 -24.18 -15.85 -14.78
CA GLU A 427 -25.16 -14.92 -15.36
C GLU A 427 -25.91 -15.52 -16.57
N ALA A 428 -25.22 -16.30 -17.42
CA ALA A 428 -25.84 -16.98 -18.55
C ALA A 428 -26.82 -18.05 -18.08
N ALA A 429 -26.50 -18.81 -17.03
CA ALA A 429 -27.36 -19.79 -16.42
C ALA A 429 -28.67 -19.14 -15.92
N LEU A 430 -28.58 -18.05 -15.15
CA LEU A 430 -29.76 -17.33 -14.66
C LEU A 430 -30.60 -16.71 -15.81
N ALA A 431 -29.93 -16.17 -16.82
CA ALA A 431 -30.61 -15.63 -18.01
C ALA A 431 -31.32 -16.73 -18.82
N ALA A 432 -30.72 -17.92 -18.93
CA ALA A 432 -31.31 -19.07 -19.59
C ALA A 432 -32.58 -19.53 -18.88
N GLU A 433 -32.62 -19.53 -17.55
CA GLU A 433 -33.82 -19.85 -16.77
C GLU A 433 -34.97 -18.87 -17.06
N LYS A 434 -34.67 -17.57 -17.07
CA LYS A 434 -35.67 -16.52 -17.37
C LYS A 434 -36.32 -16.65 -18.75
N ILE A 435 -35.64 -17.30 -19.72
CA ILE A 435 -36.16 -17.55 -21.07
C ILE A 435 -36.65 -19.00 -21.25
N GLY A 436 -36.79 -19.76 -20.15
CA GLY A 436 -37.33 -21.11 -20.16
C GLY A 436 -36.39 -22.18 -20.71
N ARG A 437 -35.08 -22.03 -20.56
CA ARG A 437 -34.03 -23.00 -20.96
C ARG A 437 -33.31 -23.62 -19.75
N PRO A 438 -34.00 -24.38 -18.91
CA PRO A 438 -33.41 -24.92 -17.69
C PRO A 438 -32.28 -25.94 -17.91
N GLU A 439 -32.22 -26.57 -19.09
CA GLU A 439 -31.14 -27.48 -19.48
C GLU A 439 -29.82 -26.74 -19.66
N VAL A 440 -29.88 -25.50 -20.12
CA VAL A 440 -28.69 -24.63 -20.24
C VAL A 440 -28.22 -24.17 -18.86
N LEU A 441 -29.16 -23.73 -18.01
CA LEU A 441 -28.84 -23.40 -16.60
C LEU A 441 -28.10 -24.57 -15.93
N GLU A 442 -28.65 -25.78 -16.03
CA GLU A 442 -28.04 -26.95 -15.41
C GLU A 442 -26.62 -27.21 -15.95
N ARG A 443 -26.44 -27.18 -17.27
CA ARG A 443 -25.13 -27.35 -17.92
C ARG A 443 -24.12 -26.37 -17.39
N ASP A 444 -24.45 -25.09 -17.39
CA ASP A 444 -23.50 -24.01 -17.07
C ASP A 444 -23.19 -23.96 -15.57
N LEU A 445 -24.18 -24.17 -14.70
CA LEU A 445 -23.95 -24.26 -13.27
C LEU A 445 -23.13 -25.50 -12.87
N ARG A 446 -23.33 -26.66 -13.53
CA ARG A 446 -22.47 -27.83 -13.28
C ARG A 446 -21.04 -27.60 -13.72
N LEU A 447 -20.82 -26.90 -14.83
CA LEU A 447 -19.46 -26.49 -15.24
C LEU A 447 -18.87 -25.51 -14.24
N LEU A 448 -19.63 -24.52 -13.80
CA LEU A 448 -19.19 -23.55 -12.79
C LEU A 448 -18.82 -24.25 -11.46
N ILE A 449 -19.63 -25.18 -10.97
CA ILE A 449 -19.35 -25.97 -9.77
C ILE A 449 -18.03 -26.77 -9.92
N LYS A 450 -17.79 -27.34 -11.11
CA LYS A 450 -16.54 -28.05 -11.40
C LYS A 450 -15.33 -27.12 -11.36
N LEU A 451 -15.44 -25.91 -11.89
CA LEU A 451 -14.36 -24.91 -11.95
C LEU A 451 -14.14 -24.24 -10.59
N LYS A 452 -15.21 -24.02 -9.82
CA LYS A 452 -15.23 -23.32 -8.53
C LYS A 452 -16.07 -24.12 -7.52
N PRO A 453 -15.50 -25.18 -6.92
CA PRO A 453 -16.22 -26.04 -5.98
C PRO A 453 -16.60 -25.36 -4.65
N ASP A 454 -16.10 -24.18 -4.41
CA ASP A 454 -16.39 -23.30 -3.26
C ASP A 454 -17.46 -22.24 -3.53
N ASN A 455 -18.06 -22.25 -4.72
CA ASN A 455 -19.10 -21.27 -5.07
C ASN A 455 -20.48 -21.71 -4.54
N ALA A 456 -20.84 -21.25 -3.34
CA ALA A 456 -22.12 -21.55 -2.70
C ALA A 456 -23.34 -21.17 -3.57
N HIS A 457 -23.28 -20.03 -4.27
CA HIS A 457 -24.40 -19.55 -5.09
C HIS A 457 -24.67 -20.44 -6.31
N ALA A 458 -23.63 -21.05 -6.89
CA ALA A 458 -23.81 -21.99 -8.01
C ALA A 458 -24.56 -23.25 -7.57
N TYR A 459 -24.20 -23.81 -6.42
CA TYR A 459 -24.93 -24.94 -5.83
C TYR A 459 -26.38 -24.57 -5.50
N ASN A 460 -26.57 -23.40 -4.89
CA ASN A 460 -27.89 -22.90 -4.52
C ASN A 460 -28.79 -22.69 -5.75
N ALA A 461 -28.30 -22.02 -6.78
CA ALA A 461 -29.07 -21.74 -7.99
C ALA A 461 -29.50 -23.04 -8.70
N LEU A 462 -28.57 -24.01 -8.81
CA LEU A 462 -28.92 -25.31 -9.40
C LEU A 462 -29.93 -26.08 -8.55
N GLY A 463 -29.70 -26.13 -7.23
CA GLY A 463 -30.60 -26.81 -6.29
C GLY A 463 -32.00 -26.20 -6.26
N TYR A 464 -32.08 -24.87 -6.22
CA TYR A 464 -33.35 -24.14 -6.26
C TYR A 464 -34.13 -24.41 -7.56
N SER A 465 -33.46 -24.28 -8.72
CA SER A 465 -34.09 -24.54 -10.01
C SER A 465 -34.65 -25.97 -10.14
N LEU A 466 -33.96 -26.98 -9.63
CA LEU A 466 -34.46 -28.35 -9.56
C LEU A 466 -35.65 -28.48 -8.62
N ALA A 467 -35.58 -27.87 -7.44
CA ALA A 467 -36.66 -27.92 -6.45
C ALA A 467 -37.93 -27.22 -6.95
N ASP A 468 -37.79 -26.03 -7.55
CA ASP A 468 -38.90 -25.26 -8.06
C ASP A 468 -39.67 -26.01 -9.16
N ARG A 469 -38.96 -26.72 -10.03
CA ARG A 469 -39.56 -27.60 -11.06
C ARG A 469 -40.05 -28.95 -10.52
N GLY A 470 -39.85 -29.25 -9.24
CA GLY A 470 -40.21 -30.53 -8.63
C GLY A 470 -39.41 -31.72 -9.17
N GLN A 471 -38.19 -31.46 -9.68
CA GLN A 471 -37.35 -32.49 -10.32
C GLN A 471 -36.18 -32.86 -9.40
N ARG A 472 -35.90 -34.16 -9.30
CA ARG A 472 -34.71 -34.65 -8.57
C ARG A 472 -34.54 -33.99 -7.19
N LEU A 473 -35.62 -33.96 -6.40
CA LEU A 473 -35.67 -33.23 -5.12
C LEU A 473 -34.59 -33.66 -4.12
N ASP A 474 -34.13 -34.92 -4.16
CA ASP A 474 -33.03 -35.39 -3.31
C ASP A 474 -31.69 -34.79 -3.75
N GLU A 475 -31.42 -34.68 -5.05
CA GLU A 475 -30.26 -33.99 -5.58
C GLU A 475 -30.32 -32.48 -5.26
N ALA A 476 -31.51 -31.88 -5.45
CA ALA A 476 -31.74 -30.48 -5.11
C ALA A 476 -31.38 -30.19 -3.65
N GLN A 477 -31.80 -31.06 -2.73
CA GLN A 477 -31.49 -30.95 -1.33
C GLN A 477 -29.98 -31.07 -1.04
N GLN A 478 -29.29 -32.05 -1.66
CA GLN A 478 -27.86 -32.22 -1.51
C GLN A 478 -27.06 -30.98 -1.98
N LEU A 479 -27.48 -30.41 -3.10
CA LEU A 479 -26.85 -29.18 -3.63
C LEU A 479 -27.07 -27.99 -2.69
N ILE A 480 -28.27 -27.79 -2.17
CA ILE A 480 -28.56 -26.70 -1.22
C ILE A 480 -27.86 -26.93 0.12
N ASP A 481 -27.80 -28.20 0.58
CA ASP A 481 -27.03 -28.52 1.81
C ASP A 481 -25.55 -28.20 1.62
N LYS A 482 -25.01 -28.51 0.45
CA LYS A 482 -23.62 -28.09 0.12
C LYS A 482 -23.44 -26.58 0.08
N ALA A 483 -24.41 -25.85 -0.44
CA ALA A 483 -24.39 -24.39 -0.43
C ALA A 483 -24.40 -23.84 1.02
N LEU A 484 -25.20 -24.42 1.91
CA LEU A 484 -25.24 -24.04 3.34
C LEU A 484 -23.95 -24.41 4.10
N GLU A 485 -23.28 -25.52 3.76
CA GLU A 485 -21.95 -25.80 4.32
C GLU A 485 -20.93 -24.70 3.98
N LEU A 486 -21.01 -24.17 2.76
CA LEU A 486 -20.11 -23.10 2.27
C LEU A 486 -20.52 -21.71 2.80
N SER A 487 -21.81 -21.48 3.02
CA SER A 487 -22.37 -20.19 3.47
C SER A 487 -23.56 -20.39 4.43
N PRO A 488 -23.30 -20.69 5.73
CA PRO A 488 -24.33 -21.18 6.64
C PRO A 488 -25.48 -20.23 7.00
N ASP A 489 -25.19 -18.91 6.96
CA ASP A 489 -26.14 -17.87 7.37
C ASP A 489 -26.65 -17.01 6.19
N ASP A 490 -26.47 -17.49 4.95
CA ASP A 490 -27.01 -16.79 3.79
C ASP A 490 -28.54 -16.94 3.73
N PRO A 491 -29.31 -15.85 3.80
CA PRO A 491 -30.78 -15.91 3.86
C PRO A 491 -31.41 -16.49 2.58
N PHE A 492 -30.80 -16.31 1.41
CA PHE A 492 -31.31 -16.84 0.15
C PHE A 492 -31.08 -18.35 0.02
N ILE A 493 -29.96 -18.85 0.56
CA ILE A 493 -29.68 -20.29 0.61
C ILE A 493 -30.60 -20.96 1.64
N LEU A 494 -30.85 -20.32 2.78
CA LEU A 494 -31.84 -20.77 3.77
C LEU A 494 -33.26 -20.81 3.17
N ASP A 495 -33.65 -19.80 2.40
CA ASP A 495 -34.92 -19.77 1.69
C ASP A 495 -35.05 -20.97 0.73
N SER A 496 -34.02 -21.20 -0.09
CA SER A 496 -33.96 -22.38 -0.98
C SER A 496 -34.02 -23.70 -0.21
N LYS A 497 -33.42 -23.78 0.99
CA LYS A 497 -33.54 -24.97 1.86
C LYS A 497 -34.97 -25.16 2.33
N GLY A 498 -35.62 -24.09 2.78
CA GLY A 498 -37.03 -24.15 3.15
C GLY A 498 -37.91 -24.56 1.95
N TRP A 499 -37.64 -24.00 0.77
CA TRP A 499 -38.37 -24.31 -0.44
C TRP A 499 -38.25 -25.80 -0.84
N VAL A 500 -37.05 -26.38 -0.85
CA VAL A 500 -36.90 -27.81 -1.18
C VAL A 500 -37.59 -28.72 -0.16
N LEU A 501 -37.58 -28.37 1.14
CA LEU A 501 -38.32 -29.13 2.16
C LEU A 501 -39.85 -29.10 1.89
N TYR A 502 -40.39 -27.93 1.57
CA TYR A 502 -41.76 -27.75 1.18
C TYR A 502 -42.12 -28.60 -0.04
N ARG A 503 -41.28 -28.55 -1.10
CA ARG A 503 -41.50 -29.35 -2.33
C ARG A 503 -41.40 -30.87 -2.08
N LYS A 504 -40.70 -31.30 -1.04
CA LYS A 504 -40.65 -32.71 -0.55
C LYS A 504 -41.82 -33.06 0.34
N GLY A 505 -42.70 -32.13 0.71
CA GLY A 505 -43.89 -32.36 1.52
C GLY A 505 -43.70 -32.07 3.01
N ASP A 506 -42.53 -31.70 3.47
CA ASP A 506 -42.28 -31.30 4.87
C ASP A 506 -42.53 -29.81 5.07
N SER A 507 -43.78 -29.42 5.03
CA SER A 507 -44.16 -28.00 5.19
C SER A 507 -43.88 -27.46 6.58
N ALA A 508 -43.82 -28.32 7.62
CA ALA A 508 -43.54 -27.87 8.98
C ALA A 508 -42.05 -27.46 9.14
N ALA A 509 -41.14 -28.34 8.73
CA ALA A 509 -39.69 -28.01 8.75
C ALA A 509 -39.38 -26.87 7.78
N ALA A 510 -40.03 -26.81 6.62
CA ALA A 510 -39.89 -25.71 5.67
C ALA A 510 -40.20 -24.36 6.30
N LEU A 511 -41.32 -24.24 7.04
CA LEU A 511 -41.73 -22.99 7.67
C LEU A 511 -40.70 -22.48 8.70
N GLU A 512 -40.12 -23.36 9.48
CA GLU A 512 -39.09 -22.96 10.48
C GLU A 512 -37.86 -22.40 9.81
N ILE A 513 -37.38 -23.02 8.74
CA ILE A 513 -36.22 -22.55 7.99
C ILE A 513 -36.52 -21.22 7.25
N LEU A 514 -37.68 -21.13 6.59
CA LEU A 514 -38.11 -19.91 5.89
C LEU A 514 -38.25 -18.73 6.84
N LYS A 515 -38.82 -18.95 8.05
CA LYS A 515 -38.87 -17.90 9.08
C LYS A 515 -37.47 -17.45 9.55
N LYS A 516 -36.54 -18.39 9.68
CA LYS A 516 -35.13 -18.03 9.98
C LYS A 516 -34.54 -17.16 8.87
N ALA A 517 -34.71 -17.53 7.61
CA ALA A 517 -34.27 -16.75 6.47
C ALA A 517 -34.88 -15.33 6.48
N PHE A 518 -36.19 -15.23 6.66
CA PHE A 518 -36.90 -13.96 6.72
C PHE A 518 -36.48 -13.07 7.89
N ALA A 519 -36.17 -13.66 9.05
CA ALA A 519 -35.68 -12.92 10.21
C ALA A 519 -34.28 -12.31 9.98
N ILE A 520 -33.43 -12.99 9.20
CA ILE A 520 -32.11 -12.45 8.82
C ILE A 520 -32.30 -11.32 7.80
N ARG A 521 -33.15 -11.55 6.80
CA ARG A 521 -33.43 -10.58 5.73
C ARG A 521 -34.91 -10.60 5.37
N PRO A 522 -35.65 -9.54 5.71
CA PRO A 522 -37.03 -9.35 5.26
C PRO A 522 -37.07 -9.05 3.75
N ASP A 523 -37.11 -10.12 2.93
CA ASP A 523 -37.14 -10.03 1.49
C ASP A 523 -38.54 -10.43 0.96
N PRO A 524 -39.09 -9.77 -0.09
CA PRO A 524 -40.42 -10.05 -0.60
C PRO A 524 -40.57 -11.45 -1.22
N GLU A 525 -39.50 -12.03 -1.80
CA GLU A 525 -39.54 -13.39 -2.35
C GLU A 525 -39.53 -14.43 -1.22
N ILE A 526 -38.75 -14.22 -0.18
CA ILE A 526 -38.78 -15.05 1.03
C ILE A 526 -40.16 -14.97 1.70
N ALA A 527 -40.76 -13.76 1.76
CA ALA A 527 -42.12 -13.59 2.29
C ALA A 527 -43.18 -14.33 1.44
N ALA A 528 -43.00 -14.38 0.13
CA ALA A 528 -43.87 -15.14 -0.75
C ALA A 528 -43.85 -16.63 -0.38
N HIS A 529 -42.68 -17.24 -0.19
CA HIS A 529 -42.50 -18.63 0.22
C HIS A 529 -43.04 -18.89 1.63
N VAL A 530 -42.74 -18.01 2.62
CA VAL A 530 -43.30 -18.12 3.98
C VAL A 530 -44.82 -18.15 3.94
N GLY A 531 -45.44 -17.21 3.23
CA GLY A 531 -46.89 -17.12 3.12
C GLY A 531 -47.51 -18.31 2.40
N GLU A 532 -46.90 -18.82 1.33
CA GLU A 532 -47.37 -20.01 0.62
C GLU A 532 -47.38 -21.25 1.55
N VAL A 533 -46.26 -21.47 2.29
CA VAL A 533 -46.19 -22.60 3.23
C VAL A 533 -47.19 -22.45 4.38
N LEU A 534 -47.36 -21.25 4.92
CA LEU A 534 -48.37 -20.96 5.94
C LEU A 534 -49.81 -21.25 5.42
N TRP A 535 -50.09 -20.85 4.18
CA TRP A 535 -51.40 -21.08 3.56
C TRP A 535 -51.70 -22.57 3.41
N VAL A 536 -50.73 -23.36 2.95
CA VAL A 536 -50.88 -24.84 2.80
C VAL A 536 -51.03 -25.50 4.16
N LEU A 537 -50.41 -25.00 5.22
CA LEU A 537 -50.57 -25.46 6.59
C LEU A 537 -51.92 -25.04 7.22
N GLY A 538 -52.80 -24.33 6.48
CA GLY A 538 -54.10 -23.84 6.99
C GLY A 538 -54.00 -22.58 7.86
N ARG A 539 -52.80 -21.98 8.03
CA ARG A 539 -52.54 -20.78 8.86
C ARG A 539 -52.76 -19.51 8.03
N ARG A 540 -53.98 -19.35 7.50
CA ARG A 540 -54.31 -18.33 6.48
C ARG A 540 -54.13 -16.92 6.96
N ASP A 541 -54.52 -16.59 8.18
CA ASP A 541 -54.38 -15.24 8.73
C ASP A 541 -52.92 -14.81 8.80
N GLU A 542 -52.03 -15.74 9.16
CA GLU A 542 -50.60 -15.48 9.22
C GLU A 542 -49.99 -15.34 7.81
N ALA A 543 -50.46 -16.12 6.85
CA ALA A 543 -50.04 -16.01 5.46
C ALA A 543 -50.40 -14.62 4.88
N GLU A 544 -51.65 -14.21 5.10
CA GLU A 544 -52.14 -12.91 4.63
C GLU A 544 -51.41 -11.76 5.27
N LYS A 545 -51.08 -11.87 6.56
CA LYS A 545 -50.26 -10.88 7.26
C LYS A 545 -48.85 -10.79 6.67
N ALA A 546 -48.14 -11.91 6.48
CA ALA A 546 -46.81 -11.94 5.90
C ALA A 546 -46.77 -11.33 4.49
N TRP A 547 -47.70 -11.74 3.62
CA TRP A 547 -47.80 -11.17 2.28
C TRP A 547 -48.18 -9.67 2.29
N GLY A 548 -49.13 -9.27 3.14
CA GLY A 548 -49.60 -7.90 3.23
C GLY A 548 -48.51 -6.94 3.72
N GLU A 549 -47.69 -7.35 4.67
CA GLU A 549 -46.54 -6.57 5.15
C GLU A 549 -45.48 -6.45 4.04
N ALA A 550 -45.14 -7.54 3.38
CA ALA A 550 -44.15 -7.55 2.30
C ALA A 550 -44.62 -6.73 1.08
N ALA A 551 -45.92 -6.84 0.69
CA ALA A 551 -46.46 -6.06 -0.42
C ALA A 551 -46.52 -4.55 -0.15
N LYS A 552 -46.68 -4.13 1.11
CA LYS A 552 -46.58 -2.71 1.49
C LYS A 552 -45.17 -2.20 1.36
N ALA A 553 -44.18 -3.02 1.72
CA ALA A 553 -42.77 -2.65 1.65
C ALA A 553 -42.22 -2.69 0.21
N SER A 554 -42.73 -3.59 -0.62
CA SER A 554 -42.27 -3.83 -2.00
C SER A 554 -43.45 -4.03 -2.94
N PRO A 555 -44.22 -2.98 -3.28
CA PRO A 555 -45.47 -3.09 -4.04
C PRO A 555 -45.27 -3.58 -5.48
N ASP A 556 -44.08 -3.37 -6.05
CA ASP A 556 -43.75 -3.68 -7.43
C ASP A 556 -43.10 -5.08 -7.60
N ASN A 557 -43.02 -5.90 -6.53
CA ASN A 557 -42.41 -7.22 -6.63
C ASN A 557 -43.34 -8.21 -7.31
N GLU A 558 -42.97 -8.60 -8.51
CA GLU A 558 -43.78 -9.47 -9.39
C GLU A 558 -43.96 -10.89 -8.82
N ALA A 559 -42.94 -11.48 -8.20
CA ALA A 559 -42.99 -12.83 -7.65
C ALA A 559 -43.97 -12.93 -6.48
N LEU A 560 -43.90 -11.95 -5.56
CA LEU A 560 -44.85 -11.85 -4.44
C LEU A 560 -46.28 -11.62 -4.95
N ALA A 561 -46.47 -10.71 -5.90
CA ALA A 561 -47.80 -10.44 -6.50
C ALA A 561 -48.38 -11.66 -7.19
N ALA A 562 -47.58 -12.41 -7.97
CA ALA A 562 -47.98 -13.63 -8.62
C ALA A 562 -48.36 -14.72 -7.60
N THR A 563 -47.58 -14.86 -6.51
CA THR A 563 -47.90 -15.83 -5.45
C THR A 563 -49.22 -15.46 -4.76
N ILE A 564 -49.43 -14.20 -4.37
CA ILE A 564 -50.68 -13.76 -3.74
C ILE A 564 -51.86 -14.05 -4.66
N LYS A 565 -51.76 -13.71 -5.96
CA LYS A 565 -52.82 -13.93 -6.94
C LYS A 565 -53.14 -15.42 -7.13
N ARG A 566 -52.18 -16.33 -7.02
CA ARG A 566 -52.41 -17.79 -7.13
C ARG A 566 -53.25 -18.35 -5.99
N PHE A 567 -53.12 -17.81 -4.77
CA PHE A 567 -53.84 -18.28 -3.59
C PHE A 567 -55.08 -17.43 -3.24
N LYS A 568 -55.13 -16.19 -3.68
CA LYS A 568 -56.26 -15.25 -3.54
C LYS A 568 -56.57 -14.63 -4.90
N PRO A 569 -57.26 -15.42 -5.80
CA PRO A 569 -57.59 -14.99 -7.16
C PRO A 569 -58.58 -13.80 -7.21
#